data_133e6ea018afc73de7231b4736dccf12
#
_entry.id   133e6ea018afc73de7231b4736dccf12
#
_cell.length_a   1.000
_cell.length_b   1.000
_cell.length_c   1.000
_cell.angle_alpha   90.00
_cell.angle_beta   90.00
_cell.angle_gamma   90.00
#
_symmetry.space_group_name_H-M   'P 1'
#
loop_
_entity.id
_entity.type
_entity.pdbx_description
1 polymer ?
#
loop_
_entity_poly.entity_id
_entity_poly.type
_entity_poly.pdbx_seq_one_letter_code
_entity_poly.pdbx_strand_id
1 'polypeptide(L)'
;MFFKKIKISKSIDQIFYFIFMTLLGSCGLHHQNLEKKTELIGAFGFHFGAKVQGYEIKSEEDELMIVEPTVIPRPNSLIERYALKLDRKTKRISEIIGLNHSFQQRQCLQAKEELVSSIKERYNFEKTESLEDLEFRPKKSVFYGESANKFGVVIGCLMNIGFVYSNSDTLLIIRYFAPSAKNSMQLLFQ
;
A
#
# COMPACT_ATOMS: atom_id res chain seq x y z
N MET A 1 66.37 15.96 -44.15
CA MET A 1 65.38 15.35 -43.25
C MET A 1 64.21 16.35 -43.12
N PHE A 2 63.13 16.11 -43.88
CA PHE A 2 62.04 17.10 -44.01
C PHE A 2 60.91 16.74 -43.02
N PHE A 3 60.69 17.57 -42.01
CA PHE A 3 59.52 17.47 -41.16
C PHE A 3 58.32 18.17 -41.82
N LYS A 4 57.38 17.38 -42.29
CA LYS A 4 56.11 17.84 -42.84
C LYS A 4 55.18 18.28 -41.69
N LYS A 5 54.97 19.59 -41.54
CA LYS A 5 53.99 20.13 -40.58
C LYS A 5 52.57 19.71 -41.00
N ILE A 6 51.92 18.87 -40.20
CA ILE A 6 50.53 18.55 -40.38
C ILE A 6 49.71 19.74 -39.90
N LYS A 7 48.99 20.37 -40.83
CA LYS A 7 48.01 21.41 -40.53
C LYS A 7 46.73 20.76 -39.99
N ILE A 8 46.59 20.73 -38.68
CA ILE A 8 45.34 20.27 -38.07
C ILE A 8 44.27 21.28 -38.39
N SER A 9 43.25 20.81 -39.14
CA SER A 9 42.14 21.60 -39.67
C SER A 9 41.25 22.12 -38.52
N LYS A 10 40.88 23.40 -38.57
CA LYS A 10 39.92 24.10 -37.71
C LYS A 10 38.52 23.42 -37.64
N SER A 11 38.33 22.38 -38.43
CA SER A 11 37.08 21.63 -38.53
C SER A 11 36.83 20.71 -37.31
N ILE A 12 37.88 20.31 -36.58
CA ILE A 12 37.72 19.38 -35.42
C ILE A 12 37.16 20.12 -34.22
N ASP A 13 37.51 21.38 -34.01
CA ASP A 13 36.99 22.17 -32.88
C ASP A 13 35.47 22.46 -33.01
N GLN A 14 34.98 22.64 -34.23
CA GLN A 14 33.55 22.84 -34.46
C GLN A 14 32.73 21.57 -34.23
N ILE A 15 33.25 20.39 -34.53
CA ILE A 15 32.59 19.11 -34.29
C ILE A 15 32.52 18.83 -32.80
N PHE A 16 33.57 19.13 -32.05
CA PHE A 16 33.56 18.98 -30.57
C PHE A 16 32.57 19.93 -29.90
N TYR A 17 32.45 21.15 -30.37
CA TYR A 17 31.48 22.13 -29.86
C TYR A 17 30.02 21.70 -30.08
N PHE A 18 29.74 21.11 -31.23
CA PHE A 18 28.40 20.59 -31.56
C PHE A 18 28.04 19.36 -30.72
N ILE A 19 28.96 18.45 -30.51
CA ILE A 19 28.74 17.25 -29.65
C ILE A 19 28.56 17.65 -28.19
N PHE A 20 29.29 18.65 -27.70
CA PHE A 20 29.16 19.11 -26.30
C PHE A 20 27.84 19.86 -26.05
N MET A 21 27.36 20.64 -27.03
CA MET A 21 26.04 21.32 -26.94
C MET A 21 24.87 20.36 -27.04
N THR A 22 24.96 19.25 -27.74
CA THR A 22 23.91 18.23 -27.83
C THR A 22 23.85 17.37 -26.55
N LEU A 23 24.99 17.19 -25.85
CA LEU A 23 25.03 16.49 -24.56
C LEU A 23 24.49 17.32 -23.38
N LEU A 24 24.58 18.65 -23.43
CA LEU A 24 24.01 19.55 -22.44
C LEU A 24 22.51 19.81 -22.66
N GLY A 25 22.02 19.62 -23.89
CA GLY A 25 20.60 19.78 -24.20
C GLY A 25 19.69 18.61 -23.81
N SER A 26 20.27 17.47 -23.40
CA SER A 26 19.54 16.29 -22.97
C SER A 26 19.45 16.14 -21.43
N CYS A 27 19.76 17.19 -20.63
CA CYS A 27 19.16 17.34 -19.32
C CYS A 27 17.65 17.56 -19.56
N GLY A 28 17.01 16.48 -20.00
CA GLY A 28 15.58 16.40 -20.16
C GLY A 28 14.96 16.90 -18.88
N LEU A 29 14.10 17.87 -18.99
CA LEU A 29 12.99 18.10 -18.12
C LEU A 29 12.43 16.71 -17.76
N HIS A 30 12.93 16.15 -16.67
CA HIS A 30 12.24 15.10 -15.96
C HIS A 30 10.95 15.78 -15.52
N HIS A 31 9.96 15.77 -16.41
CA HIS A 31 8.58 15.95 -16.03
C HIS A 31 8.37 14.86 -14.96
N GLN A 32 8.66 15.21 -13.70
CA GLN A 32 8.02 14.56 -12.60
C GLN A 32 6.53 14.76 -12.89
N ASN A 33 5.95 13.76 -13.58
CA ASN A 33 4.52 13.52 -13.49
C ASN A 33 4.30 13.32 -11.99
N LEU A 34 3.99 14.42 -11.30
CA LEU A 34 3.37 14.40 -9.99
C LEU A 34 2.07 13.64 -10.22
N GLU A 35 2.15 12.31 -10.14
CA GLU A 35 0.96 11.48 -10.18
C GLU A 35 0.02 12.05 -9.13
N LYS A 36 -1.06 12.66 -9.60
CA LYS A 36 -2.06 13.28 -8.75
C LYS A 36 -2.57 12.18 -7.84
N LYS A 37 -2.19 12.25 -6.57
CA LYS A 37 -2.63 11.28 -5.58
C LYS A 37 -4.15 11.16 -5.64
N THR A 38 -4.63 9.94 -5.63
CA THR A 38 -6.05 9.62 -5.77
C THR A 38 -6.76 9.64 -4.43
N GLU A 39 -8.08 9.80 -4.44
CA GLU A 39 -8.90 9.62 -3.25
C GLU A 39 -9.00 8.13 -2.88
N LEU A 40 -9.02 7.84 -1.57
CA LEU A 40 -9.24 6.50 -1.07
C LEU A 40 -10.73 6.16 -1.14
N ILE A 41 -11.14 5.47 -2.20
CA ILE A 41 -12.54 5.06 -2.44
C ILE A 41 -12.74 3.54 -2.44
N GLY A 42 -11.66 2.79 -2.21
CA GLY A 42 -11.66 1.32 -2.22
C GLY A 42 -10.25 0.75 -2.29
N ALA A 43 -10.15 -0.57 -2.36
CA ALA A 43 -8.89 -1.30 -2.46
C ALA A 43 -9.06 -2.63 -3.19
N PHE A 44 -7.97 -3.17 -3.74
CA PHE A 44 -7.92 -4.47 -4.43
C PHE A 44 -8.96 -4.63 -5.55
N GLY A 45 -9.43 -3.50 -6.13
CA GLY A 45 -10.48 -3.46 -7.16
C GLY A 45 -11.91 -3.50 -6.61
N PHE A 46 -12.08 -3.52 -5.28
CA PHE A 46 -13.36 -3.29 -4.63
C PHE A 46 -13.55 -1.81 -4.31
N HIS A 47 -14.79 -1.33 -4.38
CA HIS A 47 -15.18 0.04 -4.05
C HIS A 47 -16.15 0.05 -2.86
N PHE A 48 -15.94 0.97 -1.93
CA PHE A 48 -16.88 1.17 -0.83
C PHE A 48 -18.27 1.53 -1.37
N GLY A 49 -19.30 1.00 -0.70
CA GLY A 49 -20.68 1.20 -1.11
C GLY A 49 -21.13 0.38 -2.32
N ALA A 50 -20.21 -0.31 -3.03
CA ALA A 50 -20.59 -1.25 -4.08
C ALA A 50 -21.19 -2.54 -3.51
N LYS A 51 -22.01 -3.23 -4.32
CA LYS A 51 -22.45 -4.60 -4.04
C LYS A 51 -21.43 -5.60 -4.57
N VAL A 52 -21.23 -6.69 -3.87
CA VAL A 52 -20.36 -7.80 -4.29
C VAL A 52 -21.19 -8.91 -4.89
N GLN A 53 -20.70 -9.51 -5.97
CA GLN A 53 -21.23 -10.72 -6.56
C GLN A 53 -20.28 -11.89 -6.28
N GLY A 54 -20.81 -13.04 -5.87
CA GLY A 54 -20.01 -14.23 -5.62
C GLY A 54 -19.14 -14.11 -4.36
N TYR A 55 -19.68 -14.54 -3.24
CA TYR A 55 -18.97 -14.59 -1.96
C TYR A 55 -19.48 -15.74 -1.09
N GLU A 56 -18.63 -16.17 -0.18
CA GLU A 56 -18.99 -17.10 0.90
C GLU A 56 -19.15 -16.34 2.21
N ILE A 57 -20.23 -16.57 2.94
CA ILE A 57 -20.49 -15.96 4.24
C ILE A 57 -19.63 -16.71 5.27
N LYS A 58 -18.80 -15.97 6.02
CA LYS A 58 -17.95 -16.51 7.10
C LYS A 58 -18.55 -16.25 8.48
N SER A 59 -19.16 -15.08 8.68
CA SER A 59 -19.91 -14.78 9.90
C SER A 59 -20.98 -13.72 9.63
N GLU A 60 -22.00 -13.73 10.46
CA GLU A 60 -23.05 -12.72 10.50
C GLU A 60 -23.16 -12.17 11.90
N GLU A 61 -23.13 -10.85 12.03
CA GLU A 61 -23.39 -10.08 13.24
C GLU A 61 -24.65 -9.23 12.96
N ASP A 62 -25.22 -8.58 13.99
CA ASP A 62 -26.53 -7.92 13.90
C ASP A 62 -26.70 -7.00 12.68
N GLU A 63 -25.72 -6.16 12.39
CA GLU A 63 -25.77 -5.20 11.28
C GLU A 63 -24.77 -5.47 10.15
N LEU A 64 -23.81 -6.38 10.35
CA LEU A 64 -22.69 -6.63 9.45
C LEU A 64 -22.60 -8.10 9.06
N MET A 65 -22.09 -8.35 7.87
CA MET A 65 -21.68 -9.68 7.39
C MET A 65 -20.19 -9.64 7.05
N ILE A 66 -19.46 -10.67 7.48
CA ILE A 66 -18.10 -10.92 6.99
C ILE A 66 -18.18 -11.97 5.90
N VAL A 67 -17.68 -11.64 4.73
CA VAL A 67 -17.72 -12.51 3.56
C VAL A 67 -16.33 -12.66 2.94
N GLU A 68 -16.06 -13.81 2.35
CA GLU A 68 -14.87 -14.08 1.55
C GLU A 68 -15.27 -14.03 0.06
N PRO A 69 -14.75 -13.06 -0.72
CA PRO A 69 -15.07 -12.95 -2.13
C PRO A 69 -14.44 -14.09 -2.92
N THR A 70 -15.18 -14.65 -3.88
CA THR A 70 -14.69 -15.74 -4.75
C THR A 70 -13.68 -15.27 -5.79
N VAL A 71 -13.70 -13.97 -6.13
CA VAL A 71 -12.78 -13.35 -7.08
C VAL A 71 -12.25 -12.04 -6.50
N ILE A 72 -10.94 -11.88 -6.56
CA ILE A 72 -10.26 -10.63 -6.19
C ILE A 72 -9.86 -9.91 -7.49
N PRO A 73 -10.45 -8.75 -7.81
CA PRO A 73 -10.22 -8.10 -9.09
C PRO A 73 -8.76 -7.64 -9.31
N ARG A 74 -8.10 -7.21 -8.24
CA ARG A 74 -6.69 -6.77 -8.25
C ARG A 74 -5.97 -7.30 -7.01
N PRO A 75 -5.54 -8.57 -7.00
CA PRO A 75 -4.83 -9.14 -5.86
C PRO A 75 -3.48 -8.48 -5.63
N ASN A 76 -3.03 -8.46 -4.38
CA ASN A 76 -1.70 -8.03 -3.98
C ASN A 76 -0.90 -9.27 -3.55
N SER A 77 0.35 -9.39 -4.00
CA SER A 77 1.21 -10.54 -3.73
C SER A 77 1.58 -10.73 -2.25
N LEU A 78 1.47 -9.69 -1.44
CA LEU A 78 1.72 -9.74 0.01
C LEU A 78 0.49 -10.24 0.80
N ILE A 79 -0.66 -10.43 0.15
CA ILE A 79 -1.93 -10.80 0.79
C ILE A 79 -2.39 -12.18 0.30
N GLU A 80 -2.63 -13.08 1.23
CA GLU A 80 -3.08 -14.45 0.93
C GLU A 80 -4.61 -14.59 0.93
N ARG A 81 -5.27 -13.87 1.85
CA ARG A 81 -6.71 -13.97 2.05
C ARG A 81 -7.35 -12.60 2.06
N TYR A 82 -8.57 -12.55 1.55
CA TYR A 82 -9.35 -11.32 1.49
C TYR A 82 -10.70 -11.56 2.14
N ALA A 83 -11.15 -10.58 2.91
CA ALA A 83 -12.50 -10.55 3.46
C ALA A 83 -13.12 -9.17 3.24
N LEU A 84 -14.43 -9.13 3.17
CA LEU A 84 -15.20 -7.89 3.07
C LEU A 84 -16.20 -7.86 4.22
N LYS A 85 -16.36 -6.69 4.85
CA LYS A 85 -17.53 -6.45 5.68
C LYS A 85 -18.58 -5.75 4.85
N LEU A 86 -19.76 -6.33 4.84
CA LEU A 86 -20.93 -5.80 4.15
C LEU A 86 -21.96 -5.35 5.19
N ASP A 87 -22.59 -4.23 4.93
CA ASP A 87 -23.83 -3.89 5.62
C ASP A 87 -24.89 -4.96 5.31
N ARG A 88 -25.50 -5.52 6.36
CA ARG A 88 -26.40 -6.68 6.21
C ARG A 88 -27.66 -6.39 5.41
N LYS A 89 -28.22 -5.18 5.53
CA LYS A 89 -29.45 -4.76 4.86
C LYS A 89 -29.23 -4.41 3.39
N THR A 90 -28.19 -3.62 3.13
CA THR A 90 -27.92 -3.09 1.78
C THR A 90 -26.99 -3.98 0.97
N LYS A 91 -26.25 -4.90 1.62
CA LYS A 91 -25.20 -5.76 1.04
C LYS A 91 -24.06 -4.94 0.39
N ARG A 92 -23.82 -3.74 0.91
CA ARG A 92 -22.77 -2.83 0.41
C ARG A 92 -21.51 -2.96 1.22
N ILE A 93 -20.36 -2.82 0.56
CA ILE A 93 -19.03 -2.90 1.18
C ILE A 93 -18.83 -1.69 2.11
N SER A 94 -18.56 -1.96 3.38
CA SER A 94 -18.15 -0.97 4.40
C SER A 94 -16.68 -1.10 4.77
N GLU A 95 -16.09 -2.30 4.64
CA GLU A 95 -14.69 -2.55 4.97
C GLU A 95 -14.10 -3.60 4.02
N ILE A 96 -12.82 -3.44 3.66
CA ILE A 96 -12.05 -4.36 2.83
C ILE A 96 -10.83 -4.79 3.63
N ILE A 97 -10.63 -6.09 3.78
CA ILE A 97 -9.60 -6.68 4.65
C ILE A 97 -8.71 -7.59 3.82
N GLY A 98 -7.39 -7.44 3.98
CA GLY A 98 -6.37 -8.36 3.48
C GLY A 98 -5.57 -8.94 4.63
N LEU A 99 -5.28 -10.23 4.57
CA LEU A 99 -4.59 -10.98 5.61
C LEU A 99 -3.45 -11.82 5.02
N ASN A 100 -2.36 -11.98 5.78
CA ASN A 100 -1.32 -12.96 5.50
C ASN A 100 -0.76 -13.52 6.81
N HIS A 101 -0.80 -14.84 6.96
CA HIS A 101 -0.32 -15.58 8.14
C HIS A 101 1.03 -16.29 7.90
N SER A 102 1.55 -16.28 6.66
CA SER A 102 2.75 -17.03 6.31
C SER A 102 4.07 -16.34 6.67
N PHE A 103 4.02 -15.09 7.09
CA PHE A 103 5.21 -14.31 7.39
C PHE A 103 5.81 -14.63 8.76
N GLN A 104 7.15 -14.67 8.80
CA GLN A 104 7.89 -14.51 10.04
C GLN A 104 7.89 -13.03 10.47
N GLN A 105 8.18 -12.75 11.74
CA GLN A 105 8.13 -11.39 12.30
C GLN A 105 8.85 -10.34 11.42
N ARG A 106 10.11 -10.62 11.03
CA ARG A 106 10.89 -9.67 10.20
C ARG A 106 10.27 -9.43 8.83
N GLN A 107 9.77 -10.49 8.20
CA GLN A 107 9.11 -10.41 6.89
C GLN A 107 7.81 -9.62 6.98
N CYS A 108 7.02 -9.80 8.04
CA CYS A 108 5.81 -9.03 8.27
C CYS A 108 6.11 -7.53 8.40
N LEU A 109 7.11 -7.15 9.20
CA LEU A 109 7.50 -5.76 9.36
C LEU A 109 7.95 -5.15 8.02
N GLN A 110 8.74 -5.88 7.24
CA GLN A 110 9.17 -5.43 5.91
C GLN A 110 7.98 -5.26 4.96
N ALA A 111 7.08 -6.24 4.90
CA ALA A 111 5.86 -6.18 4.09
C ALA A 111 4.93 -5.02 4.52
N LYS A 112 4.82 -4.76 5.84
CA LYS A 112 4.09 -3.60 6.36
C LYS A 112 4.68 -2.30 5.83
N GLU A 113 6.00 -2.10 5.91
CA GLU A 113 6.65 -0.87 5.42
C GLU A 113 6.49 -0.69 3.91
N GLU A 114 6.58 -1.77 3.13
CA GLU A 114 6.34 -1.75 1.68
C GLU A 114 4.90 -1.31 1.36
N LEU A 115 3.91 -1.88 2.05
CA LEU A 115 2.51 -1.48 1.89
C LEU A 115 2.28 -0.03 2.31
N VAL A 116 2.84 0.41 3.46
CA VAL A 116 2.73 1.80 3.93
C VAL A 116 3.32 2.78 2.93
N SER A 117 4.51 2.48 2.38
CA SER A 117 5.14 3.32 1.36
C SER A 117 4.26 3.42 0.12
N SER A 118 3.81 2.29 -0.42
CA SER A 118 2.96 2.23 -1.61
C SER A 118 1.64 3.00 -1.45
N ILE A 119 0.98 2.93 -0.29
CA ILE A 119 -0.27 3.66 -0.08
C ILE A 119 -0.05 5.16 0.16
N LYS A 120 1.06 5.55 0.83
CA LYS A 120 1.42 6.97 0.99
C LYS A 120 1.76 7.65 -0.34
N GLU A 121 2.32 6.90 -1.29
CA GLU A 121 2.56 7.41 -2.65
C GLU A 121 1.23 7.61 -3.41
N ARG A 122 0.29 6.69 -3.24
CA ARG A 122 -0.97 6.67 -4.00
C ARG A 122 -2.04 7.61 -3.46
N TYR A 123 -2.15 7.73 -2.13
CA TYR A 123 -3.27 8.44 -1.49
C TYR A 123 -2.81 9.66 -0.70
N ASN A 124 -3.68 10.67 -0.64
CA ASN A 124 -3.52 11.81 0.26
C ASN A 124 -4.16 11.49 1.60
N PHE A 125 -3.35 11.49 2.66
CA PHE A 125 -3.84 11.38 4.04
C PHE A 125 -3.77 12.73 4.73
N GLU A 126 -4.86 13.16 5.37
CA GLU A 126 -4.88 14.32 6.27
C GLU A 126 -4.27 13.97 7.63
N LYS A 127 -4.47 12.74 8.05
CA LYS A 127 -3.98 12.24 9.33
C LYS A 127 -3.25 10.92 9.15
N THR A 128 -2.07 10.81 9.77
CA THR A 128 -1.35 9.55 9.87
C THR A 128 -0.84 9.34 11.27
N GLU A 129 -0.92 8.12 11.76
CA GLU A 129 -0.40 7.70 13.07
C GLU A 129 0.34 6.37 12.91
N SER A 130 1.35 6.16 13.75
CA SER A 130 2.05 4.87 13.84
C SER A 130 2.18 4.50 15.31
N LEU A 131 1.94 3.23 15.59
CA LEU A 131 2.11 2.64 16.91
C LEU A 131 3.08 1.47 16.79
N GLU A 132 4.11 1.47 17.60
CA GLU A 132 5.00 0.33 17.77
C GLU A 132 5.01 -0.07 19.25
N ASP A 133 4.51 -1.27 19.50
CA ASP A 133 4.52 -1.89 20.81
C ASP A 133 5.14 -3.28 20.66
N LEU A 134 6.45 -3.35 20.91
CA LEU A 134 7.24 -4.57 20.79
C LEU A 134 7.61 -5.19 22.15
N GLU A 135 7.18 -4.58 23.25
CA GLU A 135 7.49 -5.03 24.61
C GLU A 135 6.37 -5.93 25.17
N PHE A 136 5.12 -5.60 24.90
CA PHE A 136 3.97 -6.34 25.39
C PHE A 136 3.54 -7.46 24.42
N ARG A 137 2.77 -8.42 24.91
CA ARG A 137 2.20 -9.49 24.08
C ARG A 137 0.69 -9.28 23.94
N PRO A 138 0.11 -9.36 22.72
CA PRO A 138 0.83 -9.55 21.44
C PRO A 138 1.64 -8.32 21.05
N LYS A 139 2.85 -8.53 20.52
CA LYS A 139 3.63 -7.46 19.93
C LYS A 139 2.93 -6.92 18.69
N LYS A 140 2.87 -5.62 18.53
CA LYS A 140 2.19 -4.99 17.40
C LYS A 140 2.99 -3.82 16.82
N SER A 141 2.96 -3.71 15.49
CA SER A 141 3.45 -2.54 14.75
C SER A 141 2.37 -2.14 13.76
N VAL A 142 1.77 -0.97 13.94
CA VAL A 142 0.55 -0.55 13.23
C VAL A 142 0.75 0.85 12.63
N PHE A 143 0.32 1.01 11.38
CA PHE A 143 0.15 2.29 10.71
C PHE A 143 -1.33 2.57 10.50
N TYR A 144 -1.73 3.81 10.69
CA TYR A 144 -3.05 4.35 10.40
C TYR A 144 -2.94 5.53 9.45
N GLY A 145 -3.83 5.62 8.45
CA GLY A 145 -3.99 6.76 7.57
C GLY A 145 -5.46 7.08 7.33
N GLU A 146 -5.82 8.37 7.40
CA GLU A 146 -7.17 8.87 7.14
C GLU A 146 -7.13 9.97 6.07
N SER A 147 -7.97 9.87 5.05
CA SER A 147 -8.13 10.85 3.98
C SER A 147 -9.12 11.97 4.38
N ALA A 148 -9.17 13.05 3.60
CA ALA A 148 -10.07 14.20 3.81
C ALA A 148 -11.55 13.80 3.91
N ASN A 149 -11.99 12.86 3.11
CA ASN A 149 -13.36 12.33 3.11
C ASN A 149 -13.60 11.20 4.13
N LYS A 150 -12.69 11.08 5.11
CA LYS A 150 -12.78 10.17 6.28
C LYS A 150 -12.72 8.68 5.97
N PHE A 151 -12.36 8.30 4.76
CA PHE A 151 -11.96 6.93 4.48
C PHE A 151 -10.59 6.67 5.12
N GLY A 152 -10.40 5.47 5.63
CA GLY A 152 -9.19 5.16 6.34
C GLY A 152 -8.57 3.83 5.96
N VAL A 153 -7.31 3.66 6.35
CA VAL A 153 -6.56 2.43 6.22
C VAL A 153 -5.77 2.15 7.49
N VAL A 154 -5.74 0.89 7.87
CA VAL A 154 -4.84 0.36 8.92
C VAL A 154 -3.98 -0.72 8.29
N ILE A 155 -2.68 -0.68 8.52
CA ILE A 155 -1.75 -1.75 8.18
C ILE A 155 -1.01 -2.13 9.45
N GLY A 156 -1.06 -3.42 9.80
CA GLY A 156 -0.44 -3.88 11.04
C GLY A 156 0.25 -5.23 10.91
N CYS A 157 1.31 -5.38 11.69
CA CYS A 157 1.89 -6.67 12.05
C CYS A 157 1.53 -6.97 13.48
N LEU A 158 0.77 -8.03 13.69
CA LEU A 158 0.49 -8.60 15.00
C LEU A 158 1.38 -9.84 15.16
N MET A 159 2.13 -9.90 16.24
CA MET A 159 3.15 -10.92 16.45
C MET A 159 2.90 -11.64 17.80
N ASN A 160 3.14 -12.94 17.84
CA ASN A 160 2.88 -13.78 19.01
C ASN A 160 1.38 -13.81 19.40
N ILE A 161 0.50 -13.94 18.42
CA ILE A 161 -0.96 -13.99 18.61
C ILE A 161 -1.42 -15.37 19.11
N GLY A 162 -0.60 -16.41 18.98
CA GLY A 162 -0.95 -17.78 19.35
C GLY A 162 -0.94 -18.03 20.84
N PHE A 163 -1.92 -18.77 21.31
CA PHE A 163 -2.05 -19.21 22.71
C PHE A 163 -1.06 -20.31 23.10
N VAL A 164 -0.35 -20.92 22.17
CA VAL A 164 0.51 -22.11 22.43
C VAL A 164 1.80 -22.05 21.60
N TYR A 165 2.90 -21.71 22.27
CA TYR A 165 4.30 -22.11 22.03
C TYR A 165 4.95 -22.03 20.63
N SER A 166 4.37 -21.36 19.64
CA SER A 166 5.05 -21.14 18.36
C SER A 166 5.46 -19.67 18.23
N ASN A 167 6.77 -19.43 18.10
CA ASN A 167 7.32 -18.09 17.83
C ASN A 167 7.00 -17.59 16.40
N SER A 168 6.15 -18.30 15.67
CA SER A 168 5.87 -18.08 14.24
C SER A 168 4.50 -17.45 13.97
N ASP A 169 3.65 -17.24 14.98
CA ASP A 169 2.31 -16.72 14.78
C ASP A 169 2.33 -15.21 14.58
N THR A 170 2.56 -14.84 13.33
CA THR A 170 2.58 -13.45 12.89
C THR A 170 1.47 -13.24 11.88
N LEU A 171 0.70 -12.18 12.04
CA LEU A 171 -0.36 -11.78 11.12
C LEU A 171 -0.04 -10.41 10.52
N LEU A 172 0.14 -10.36 9.21
CA LEU A 172 0.01 -9.12 8.45
C LEU A 172 -1.48 -8.87 8.20
N ILE A 173 -1.97 -7.70 8.59
CA ILE A 173 -3.33 -7.25 8.32
C ILE A 173 -3.32 -5.90 7.63
N ILE A 174 -4.14 -5.75 6.60
CA ILE A 174 -4.48 -4.47 6.00
C ILE A 174 -6.00 -4.33 5.98
N ARG A 175 -6.51 -3.20 6.48
CA ARG A 175 -7.93 -2.91 6.54
C ARG A 175 -8.19 -1.54 5.96
N TYR A 176 -9.03 -1.48 4.95
CA TYR A 176 -9.57 -0.24 4.41
C TYR A 176 -11.02 -0.12 4.85
N PHE A 177 -11.46 1.05 5.26
CA PHE A 177 -12.81 1.24 5.80
C PHE A 177 -13.43 2.57 5.37
N ALA A 178 -14.76 2.52 5.19
CA ALA A 178 -15.59 3.69 4.95
C ALA A 178 -15.81 4.48 6.26
N PRO A 179 -16.20 5.76 6.19
CA PRO A 179 -16.46 6.59 7.37
C PRO A 179 -17.47 5.98 8.36
N SER A 180 -18.46 5.25 7.86
CA SER A 180 -19.47 4.56 8.66
C SER A 180 -18.93 3.40 9.51
N ALA A 181 -17.77 2.85 9.15
CA ALA A 181 -17.13 1.71 9.84
C ALA A 181 -16.07 2.14 10.88
N LYS A 182 -15.90 3.44 11.14
CA LYS A 182 -14.83 3.99 11.97
C LYS A 182 -14.83 3.49 13.43
N ASN A 183 -15.99 3.18 13.99
CA ASN A 183 -16.12 2.72 15.38
C ASN A 183 -15.47 1.35 15.64
N SER A 184 -15.24 0.54 14.60
CA SER A 184 -14.56 -0.75 14.72
C SER A 184 -13.04 -0.65 14.90
N MET A 185 -12.46 0.55 14.83
CA MET A 185 -11.01 0.78 14.85
C MET A 185 -10.39 0.90 16.23
N GLN A 186 -11.15 1.32 17.23
CA GLN A 186 -10.62 1.50 18.59
C GLN A 186 -10.00 0.21 19.16
N LEU A 187 -10.44 -0.96 18.69
CA LEU A 187 -9.95 -2.27 19.14
C LEU A 187 -8.51 -2.61 18.70
N LEU A 188 -7.95 -1.95 17.68
CA LEU A 188 -6.57 -2.22 17.23
C LEU A 188 -5.52 -1.34 17.92
N PHE A 189 -5.96 -0.23 18.50
CA PHE A 189 -5.09 0.72 19.21
C PHE A 189 -5.20 0.62 20.74
N GLN A 190 -6.10 -0.22 21.25
CA GLN A 190 -6.19 -0.63 22.67
C GLN A 190 -5.43 -1.94 22.89
#